data_25d16548b9fd4d61c3be840ffc897c02
#
_entry.id   25d16548b9fd4d61c3be840ffc897c02
#
_cell.length_a   1.000
_cell.length_b   1.000
_cell.length_c   1.000
_cell.angle_alpha   90.00
_cell.angle_beta   90.00
_cell.angle_gamma   90.00
#
_symmetry.space_group_name_H-M   'P 1'
#
loop_
_entity.id
_entity.type
_entity.pdbx_description
1 polymer ?
#
loop_
_entity_poly.entity_id
_entity_poly.type
_entity_poly.pdbx_seq_one_letter_code
_entity_poly.pdbx_strand_id
1 'polypeptide(L)'
;MAILNANINEKKAVTDGVVNKVNLIKTDNLTLDVYYFKGGQSLGYHRHPTGDQIFTVISGSGTFKLDDGGEEMLEAKAGTTFLAPANVWHDLVDNGEGGLIAQQVTRQPAGMEKRS
;
A
#
# COMPACT_ATOMS: atom_id res chain seq x y z
N MET A 1 10.14 -9.42 26.96
CA MET A 1 9.94 -8.48 25.84
C MET A 1 8.45 -8.37 25.52
N ALA A 2 7.99 -7.19 25.23
CA ALA A 2 6.59 -6.99 24.85
C ALA A 2 6.37 -7.42 23.39
N ILE A 3 5.22 -8.03 23.13
CA ILE A 3 4.84 -8.38 21.75
C ILE A 3 4.47 -7.10 20.99
N LEU A 4 5.15 -6.86 19.87
CA LEU A 4 4.76 -5.78 18.95
C LEU A 4 3.47 -6.19 18.28
N ASN A 5 2.44 -5.36 18.39
CA ASN A 5 1.14 -5.67 17.82
C ASN A 5 0.36 -4.39 17.53
N ALA A 6 -0.63 -4.50 16.66
CA ALA A 6 -1.56 -3.41 16.35
C ALA A 6 -2.85 -4.00 15.81
N ASN A 7 -3.91 -3.21 15.87
CA ASN A 7 -5.20 -3.58 15.28
C ASN A 7 -5.56 -2.58 14.21
N ILE A 8 -5.74 -3.05 12.98
CA ILE A 8 -6.03 -2.20 11.81
C ILE A 8 -7.31 -1.41 12.02
N ASN A 9 -8.35 -2.02 12.59
CA ASN A 9 -9.63 -1.37 12.79
C ASN A 9 -9.57 -0.24 13.84
N GLU A 10 -8.71 -0.40 14.84
CA GLU A 10 -8.52 0.63 15.88
C GLU A 10 -7.73 1.83 15.37
N LYS A 11 -6.94 1.65 14.32
CA LYS A 11 -6.13 2.71 13.73
C LYS A 11 -6.81 3.39 12.55
N LYS A 12 -8.02 2.96 12.19
CA LYS A 12 -8.71 3.44 11.00
C LYS A 12 -8.99 4.94 11.08
N ALA A 13 -8.48 5.66 10.11
CA ALA A 13 -8.74 7.09 9.92
C ALA A 13 -8.50 7.43 8.46
N VAL A 14 -9.36 8.24 7.85
CA VAL A 14 -9.18 8.76 6.50
C VAL A 14 -8.81 10.23 6.56
N THR A 15 -8.09 10.71 5.55
CA THR A 15 -7.68 12.11 5.45
C THR A 15 -8.07 12.66 4.08
N ASP A 16 -8.40 13.95 4.04
CA ASP A 16 -8.68 14.62 2.77
C ASP A 16 -7.36 14.86 2.02
N GLY A 17 -7.44 14.84 0.70
CA GLY A 17 -6.31 15.13 -0.18
C GLY A 17 -5.41 13.93 -0.42
N VAL A 18 -4.68 13.47 0.58
CA VAL A 18 -3.74 12.34 0.43
C VAL A 18 -4.25 11.11 1.18
N VAL A 19 -3.84 9.94 0.71
CA VAL A 19 -4.12 8.66 1.39
C VAL A 19 -3.44 8.68 2.76
N ASN A 20 -4.17 8.26 3.79
CA ASN A 20 -3.61 8.16 5.13
C ASN A 20 -2.81 6.86 5.28
N LYS A 21 -1.51 6.99 5.50
CA LYS A 21 -0.62 5.85 5.76
C LYS A 21 -0.28 5.81 7.24
N VAL A 22 -0.52 4.68 7.87
CA VAL A 22 -0.21 4.47 9.29
C VAL A 22 0.78 3.33 9.43
N ASN A 23 1.94 3.59 10.05
CA ASN A 23 2.89 2.54 10.37
C ASN A 23 2.39 1.76 11.58
N LEU A 24 2.29 0.46 11.45
CA LEU A 24 1.82 -0.43 12.52
C LEU A 24 2.97 -1.09 13.25
N ILE A 25 3.93 -1.67 12.51
CA ILE A 25 5.08 -2.38 13.07
C ILE A 25 6.31 -2.01 12.24
N LYS A 26 7.42 -1.77 12.93
CA LYS A 26 8.70 -1.46 12.29
C LYS A 26 9.81 -2.24 12.97
N THR A 27 10.63 -2.90 12.15
CA THR A 27 11.89 -3.50 12.56
C THR A 27 13.01 -2.97 11.66
N ASP A 28 14.24 -3.40 11.87
CA ASP A 28 15.36 -3.00 11.01
C ASP A 28 15.19 -3.50 9.57
N ASN A 29 14.48 -4.61 9.38
CA ASN A 29 14.37 -5.27 8.10
C ASN A 29 12.98 -5.20 7.45
N LEU A 30 11.94 -4.85 8.21
CA LEU A 30 10.57 -4.86 7.74
C LEU A 30 9.78 -3.68 8.29
N THR A 31 8.85 -3.17 7.47
CA THR A 31 7.79 -2.30 7.94
C THR A 31 6.45 -2.89 7.55
N LEU A 32 5.49 -2.81 8.45
CA LEU A 32 4.09 -3.13 8.19
C LEU A 32 3.31 -1.83 8.31
N ASP A 33 2.72 -1.41 7.20
CA ASP A 33 1.92 -0.19 7.11
C ASP A 33 0.50 -0.54 6.67
N VAL A 34 -0.44 0.32 6.98
CA VAL A 34 -1.79 0.24 6.44
C VAL A 34 -2.15 1.58 5.81
N TYR A 35 -2.81 1.50 4.66
CA TYR A 35 -3.34 2.66 3.95
C TYR A 35 -4.85 2.68 4.07
N TYR A 36 -5.38 3.83 4.47
CA TYR A 36 -6.81 4.09 4.52
C TYR A 36 -7.14 5.10 3.43
N PHE A 37 -7.83 4.63 2.41
CA PHE A 37 -8.22 5.46 1.26
C PHE A 37 -9.62 6.03 1.45
N LYS A 38 -9.86 7.18 0.85
CA LYS A 38 -11.16 7.84 0.81
C LYS A 38 -11.43 8.30 -0.62
N GLY A 39 -12.64 7.99 -1.12
CA GLY A 39 -13.20 8.63 -2.31
C GLY A 39 -12.32 8.72 -3.54
N GLY A 40 -11.78 7.61 -4.02
CA GLY A 40 -11.01 7.58 -5.26
C GLY A 40 -9.56 8.05 -5.13
N GLN A 41 -9.05 8.22 -3.93
CA GLN A 41 -7.65 8.57 -3.73
C GLN A 41 -6.70 7.54 -4.32
N SER A 42 -5.50 7.96 -4.68
CA SER A 42 -4.43 7.09 -5.17
C SER A 42 -3.11 7.40 -4.48
N LEU A 43 -2.21 6.40 -4.46
CA LEU A 43 -0.85 6.60 -3.93
C LEU A 43 -0.01 7.45 -4.88
N GLY A 44 -0.32 7.44 -6.18
CA GLY A 44 0.52 7.99 -7.24
C GLY A 44 1.64 7.02 -7.60
N TYR A 45 2.06 7.04 -8.86
CA TYR A 45 3.16 6.17 -9.29
C TYR A 45 4.45 6.51 -8.55
N HIS A 46 5.04 5.47 -7.96
CA HIS A 46 6.30 5.55 -7.25
C HIS A 46 6.99 4.19 -7.29
N ARG A 47 8.23 4.13 -6.83
CA ARG A 47 8.96 2.87 -6.70
C ARG A 47 9.88 2.90 -5.49
N HIS A 48 10.24 1.71 -5.03
CA HIS A 48 11.19 1.53 -3.93
C HIS A 48 12.41 0.82 -4.49
N PRO A 49 13.53 1.50 -4.69
CA PRO A 49 14.67 0.96 -5.42
C PRO A 49 15.19 -0.39 -4.91
N THR A 50 15.13 -0.63 -3.60
CA THR A 50 15.75 -1.81 -2.98
C THR A 50 14.79 -2.64 -2.12
N GLY A 51 13.50 -2.32 -2.10
CA GLY A 51 12.55 -3.03 -1.25
C GLY A 51 11.35 -3.59 -1.99
N ASP A 52 11.19 -4.90 -1.97
CA ASP A 52 9.95 -5.55 -2.39
C ASP A 52 8.84 -5.23 -1.41
N GLN A 53 7.61 -5.16 -1.91
CA GLN A 53 6.43 -4.93 -1.09
C GLN A 53 5.36 -5.95 -1.40
N ILE A 54 4.67 -6.42 -0.35
CA ILE A 54 3.48 -7.25 -0.49
C ILE A 54 2.30 -6.48 0.06
N PHE A 55 1.28 -6.29 -0.77
CA PHE A 55 0.02 -5.68 -0.39
C PHE A 55 -1.03 -6.74 -0.16
N THR A 56 -1.95 -6.48 0.76
CA THR A 56 -3.16 -7.28 0.93
C THR A 56 -4.33 -6.34 1.14
N VAL A 57 -5.36 -6.47 0.34
CA VAL A 57 -6.59 -5.69 0.52
C VAL A 57 -7.37 -6.27 1.69
N ILE A 58 -7.65 -5.44 2.68
CA ILE A 58 -8.41 -5.81 3.89
C ILE A 58 -9.90 -5.58 3.68
N SER A 59 -10.26 -4.44 3.09
CA SER A 59 -11.66 -4.14 2.77
C SER A 59 -11.73 -3.18 1.58
N GLY A 60 -12.89 -3.14 0.93
CA GLY A 60 -13.11 -2.33 -0.25
C GLY A 60 -12.49 -2.96 -1.49
N SER A 61 -12.30 -2.15 -2.51
CA SER A 61 -11.65 -2.58 -3.77
C SER A 61 -10.83 -1.46 -4.37
N GLY A 62 -9.82 -1.83 -5.13
CA GLY A 62 -8.93 -0.88 -5.79
C GLY A 62 -8.32 -1.46 -7.05
N THR A 63 -7.66 -0.60 -7.81
CA THR A 63 -6.90 -0.99 -8.99
C THR A 63 -5.42 -0.85 -8.68
N PHE A 64 -4.68 -1.95 -8.73
CA PHE A 64 -3.23 -1.95 -8.61
C PHE A 64 -2.62 -1.88 -10.00
N LYS A 65 -1.63 -1.01 -10.17
CA LYS A 65 -0.97 -0.77 -11.45
C LYS A 65 0.53 -1.00 -11.31
N LEU A 66 1.10 -1.74 -12.25
CA LEU A 66 2.55 -1.89 -12.41
C LEU A 66 2.96 -1.37 -13.78
N ASP A 67 4.10 -0.69 -13.83
CA ASP A 67 4.67 -0.25 -15.10
C ASP A 67 6.17 -0.62 -15.13
N ASP A 68 6.45 -1.71 -15.82
CA ASP A 68 7.81 -2.21 -16.07
C ASP A 68 8.02 -2.32 -17.58
N GLY A 69 8.02 -1.14 -18.24
CA GLY A 69 8.08 -1.06 -19.69
C GLY A 69 6.74 -1.28 -20.39
N GLY A 70 5.66 -1.36 -19.62
CA GLY A 70 4.29 -1.50 -20.08
C GLY A 70 3.38 -1.61 -18.88
N GLU A 71 2.26 -0.93 -18.90
CA GLU A 71 1.35 -0.88 -17.76
C GLU A 71 0.47 -2.14 -17.69
N GLU A 72 0.48 -2.78 -16.53
CA GLU A 72 -0.46 -3.85 -16.18
C GLU A 72 -1.36 -3.38 -15.05
N MET A 73 -2.60 -3.84 -15.05
CA MET A 73 -3.59 -3.51 -14.03
C MET A 73 -4.18 -4.77 -13.42
N LEU A 74 -4.39 -4.73 -12.11
CA LEU A 74 -5.06 -5.79 -11.36
C LEU A 74 -6.20 -5.16 -10.57
N GLU A 75 -7.41 -5.66 -10.78
CA GLU A 75 -8.54 -5.29 -9.93
C GLU A 75 -8.44 -6.11 -8.63
N ALA A 76 -8.26 -5.42 -7.51
CA ALA A 76 -8.05 -6.03 -6.21
C ALA A 76 -9.24 -5.78 -5.29
N LYS A 77 -9.71 -6.83 -4.64
CA LYS A 77 -10.81 -6.78 -3.67
C LYS A 77 -10.34 -7.39 -2.35
N ALA A 78 -11.18 -7.33 -1.33
CA ALA A 78 -10.85 -7.88 -0.02
C ALA A 78 -10.32 -9.32 -0.15
N GLY A 79 -9.15 -9.57 0.43
CA GLY A 79 -8.44 -10.84 0.36
C GLY A 79 -7.42 -10.96 -0.77
N THR A 80 -7.43 -10.06 -1.76
CA THR A 80 -6.42 -10.09 -2.82
C THR A 80 -5.07 -9.65 -2.26
N THR A 81 -4.03 -10.43 -2.54
CA THR A 81 -2.65 -10.08 -2.19
C THR A 81 -1.80 -10.03 -3.47
N PHE A 82 -0.86 -9.09 -3.53
CA PHE A 82 -0.06 -8.87 -4.72
C PHE A 82 1.29 -8.25 -4.38
N LEU A 83 2.26 -8.44 -5.29
CA LEU A 83 3.63 -7.99 -5.13
C LEU A 83 3.87 -6.71 -5.92
N ALA A 84 4.49 -5.73 -5.27
CA ALA A 84 5.14 -4.61 -5.93
C ALA A 84 6.66 -4.86 -5.87
N PRO A 85 7.26 -5.35 -6.98
CA PRO A 85 8.68 -5.67 -6.97
C PRO A 85 9.57 -4.44 -6.77
N ALA A 86 10.72 -4.63 -6.16
CA ALA A 86 11.70 -3.57 -5.99
C ALA A 86 12.01 -2.89 -7.33
N ASN A 87 12.11 -1.58 -7.30
CA ASN A 87 12.48 -0.73 -8.44
C ASN A 87 11.50 -0.75 -9.62
N VAL A 88 10.29 -1.25 -9.43
CA VAL A 88 9.23 -1.22 -10.46
C VAL A 88 8.19 -0.17 -10.09
N TRP A 89 7.84 0.68 -11.03
CA TRP A 89 6.82 1.72 -10.85
C TRP A 89 5.47 1.09 -10.57
N HIS A 90 4.79 1.57 -9.52
CA HIS A 90 3.47 1.06 -9.16
C HIS A 90 2.59 2.14 -8.55
N ASP A 91 1.29 1.87 -8.56
CA ASP A 91 0.26 2.73 -7.97
C ASP A 91 -0.89 1.85 -7.47
N LEU A 92 -1.60 2.33 -6.49
CA LEU A 92 -2.82 1.70 -6.01
C LEU A 92 -3.89 2.80 -5.90
N VAL A 93 -5.02 2.58 -6.54
CA VAL A 93 -6.11 3.54 -6.66
C VAL A 93 -7.37 2.97 -6.04
N ASP A 94 -8.03 3.75 -5.17
CA ASP A 94 -9.33 3.40 -4.61
C ASP A 94 -10.41 3.48 -5.71
N ASN A 95 -11.25 2.44 -5.83
CA ASN A 95 -12.36 2.44 -6.78
C ASN A 95 -13.52 3.37 -6.39
N GLY A 96 -13.43 4.01 -5.23
CA GLY A 96 -14.44 4.99 -4.79
C GLY A 96 -15.67 4.40 -4.10
N GLU A 97 -15.72 3.09 -3.95
CA GLU A 97 -16.85 2.39 -3.33
C GLU A 97 -16.48 1.84 -1.96
N GLY A 98 -17.00 2.47 -0.90
CA GLY A 98 -16.87 1.94 0.46
C GLY A 98 -15.51 2.13 1.13
N GLY A 99 -14.57 2.77 0.48
CA GLY A 99 -13.24 3.01 1.03
C GLY A 99 -12.35 1.77 1.01
N LEU A 100 -11.14 1.93 0.48
CA LEU A 100 -10.15 0.86 0.39
C LEU A 100 -9.26 0.88 1.64
N ILE A 101 -9.06 -0.28 2.24
CA ILE A 101 -8.05 -0.47 3.29
C ILE A 101 -7.08 -1.52 2.77
N ALA A 102 -5.80 -1.16 2.67
CA ALA A 102 -4.75 -2.05 2.17
C ALA A 102 -3.58 -2.08 3.14
N GLN A 103 -3.16 -3.29 3.49
CA GLN A 103 -1.99 -3.56 4.30
C GLN A 103 -0.79 -3.76 3.40
N GLN A 104 0.37 -3.28 3.83
CA GLN A 104 1.60 -3.38 3.05
C GLN A 104 2.77 -3.79 3.93
N VAL A 105 3.47 -4.85 3.54
CA VAL A 105 4.74 -5.25 4.15
C VAL A 105 5.86 -4.86 3.19
N THR A 106 6.84 -4.13 3.69
CA THR A 106 7.97 -3.65 2.90
C THR A 106 9.29 -4.12 3.50
N ARG A 107 10.15 -4.71 2.65
CA ARG A 107 11.53 -5.00 3.01
C ARG A 107 12.30 -3.68 3.15
N GLN A 108 13.05 -3.54 4.24
CA GLN A 108 13.89 -2.35 4.47
C GLN A 108 15.38 -2.70 4.39
N PRO A 109 16.24 -1.79 3.94
CA PRO A 109 15.92 -0.45 3.44
C PRO A 109 15.33 -0.48 2.03
N ALA A 110 14.31 0.32 1.79
CA ALA A 110 13.59 0.33 0.51
C ALA A 110 13.91 1.55 -0.35
N GLY A 111 14.03 2.72 0.26
CA GLY A 111 14.08 3.97 -0.47
C GLY A 111 12.73 4.30 -1.10
N MET A 112 12.63 5.43 -1.75
CA MET A 112 11.41 5.82 -2.47
C MET A 112 11.70 6.90 -3.50
N GLU A 113 11.16 6.71 -4.71
CA GLU A 113 11.18 7.70 -5.77
C GLU A 113 9.76 7.90 -6.29
N LYS A 114 9.38 9.15 -6.50
CA LYS A 114 8.12 9.48 -7.16
C LYS A 114 8.35 9.65 -8.64
N ARG A 115 7.40 9.20 -9.45
CA ARG A 115 7.44 9.42 -10.90
C ARG A 115 6.86 10.81 -11.20
N SER A 116 7.64 11.62 -11.85
CA SER A 116 7.24 12.96 -12.30
C SER A 116 6.48 12.92 -13.61
#